data_9177e711046f3d314dcc175324564f93
#
_entry.id   9177e711046f3d314dcc175324564f93
#
_cell.length_a   1.000
_cell.length_b   1.000
_cell.length_c   1.000
_cell.angle_alpha   90.00
_cell.angle_beta   90.00
_cell.angle_gamma   90.00
#
_symmetry.space_group_name_H-M   'P 1'
#
loop_
_entity.id
_entity.type
_entity.pdbx_description
1 polymer ?
#
loop_
_entity_poly.entity_id
_entity_poly.type
_entity_poly.pdbx_seq_one_letter_code
_entity_poly.pdbx_strand_id
1 'polypeptide(L)'
;VRKGEQKEPGFMALNPNGKVPVLVDDVNGERLVLTESAAILVHLAEKTGKLLPESGAARARVFEQLFFHASGLSPAFGNTGFFRRSSPEPQPIAEGRFAGEAERILGLLDAALADRAFAAGDVFTIADIAHFGWLWRRQFPGLTLDGRPNLARWYDEVAARPAVQRAVARVEALVELHPPAA
;
A
#
# COMPACT_ATOMS: atom_id res chain seq x y z
N VAL A 1 -10.11 0.60 12.76
CA VAL A 1 -9.83 -0.77 12.24
C VAL A 1 -9.53 -1.73 13.40
N ARG A 2 -8.69 -1.34 14.36
CA ARG A 2 -8.33 -2.19 15.52
C ARG A 2 -9.49 -2.51 16.46
N LYS A 3 -10.48 -1.62 16.54
CA LYS A 3 -11.68 -1.76 17.38
C LYS A 3 -12.91 -2.27 16.60
N GLY A 4 -12.75 -2.69 15.36
CA GLY A 4 -13.86 -3.16 14.54
C GLY A 4 -14.73 -2.05 13.91
N GLU A 5 -14.36 -0.78 14.06
CA GLU A 5 -15.10 0.40 13.59
C GLU A 5 -15.47 0.35 12.09
N GLN A 6 -14.64 -0.33 11.27
CA GLN A 6 -14.93 -0.56 9.86
C GLN A 6 -16.10 -1.52 9.61
N LYS A 7 -16.65 -2.13 10.65
CA LYS A 7 -17.83 -3.02 10.60
C LYS A 7 -19.08 -2.37 11.17
N GLU A 8 -18.98 -1.15 11.68
CA GLU A 8 -20.14 -0.41 12.17
C GLU A 8 -21.05 0.04 11.03
N PRO A 9 -22.36 0.15 11.29
CA PRO A 9 -23.35 0.49 10.24
C PRO A 9 -23.03 1.76 9.47
N GLY A 10 -22.52 2.79 10.14
CA GLY A 10 -22.16 4.06 9.50
C GLY A 10 -21.01 3.92 8.50
N PHE A 11 -20.00 3.11 8.81
CA PHE A 11 -18.91 2.83 7.89
C PHE A 11 -19.35 1.87 6.78
N MET A 12 -20.12 0.84 7.11
CA MET A 12 -20.65 -0.12 6.15
C MET A 12 -21.56 0.52 5.11
N ALA A 13 -22.27 1.61 5.46
CA ALA A 13 -23.05 2.41 4.51
C ALA A 13 -22.16 3.11 3.45
N LEU A 14 -20.90 3.42 3.77
CA LEU A 14 -19.93 3.99 2.83
C LEU A 14 -19.18 2.91 2.04
N ASN A 15 -18.84 1.81 2.69
CA ASN A 15 -18.16 0.68 2.08
C ASN A 15 -18.71 -0.66 2.58
N PRO A 16 -19.62 -1.29 1.83
CA PRO A 16 -20.18 -2.59 2.21
C PRO A 16 -19.15 -3.72 2.37
N ASN A 17 -17.95 -3.57 1.77
CA ASN A 17 -16.82 -4.49 1.98
C ASN A 17 -16.24 -4.41 3.41
N GLY A 18 -16.53 -3.34 4.15
CA GLY A 18 -16.04 -3.14 5.52
C GLY A 18 -14.52 -3.08 5.61
N LYS A 19 -13.86 -2.50 4.61
CA LYS A 19 -12.41 -2.29 4.55
C LYS A 19 -12.06 -0.82 4.36
N VAL A 20 -10.95 -0.41 4.91
CA VAL A 20 -10.32 0.89 4.69
C VAL A 20 -9.35 0.82 3.52
N PRO A 21 -9.09 1.93 2.80
CA PRO A 21 -9.65 3.27 3.00
C PRO A 21 -11.01 3.48 2.31
N VAL A 22 -11.68 4.56 2.69
CA VAL A 22 -12.81 5.16 1.97
C VAL A 22 -12.52 6.65 1.82
N LEU A 23 -12.73 7.19 0.64
CA LEU A 23 -12.73 8.61 0.37
C LEU A 23 -14.17 9.08 0.12
N VAL A 24 -14.57 10.17 0.77
CA VAL A 24 -15.76 10.92 0.41
C VAL A 24 -15.30 12.27 -0.10
N ASP A 25 -15.64 12.60 -1.34
CA ASP A 25 -15.25 13.82 -2.02
C ASP A 25 -16.45 14.49 -2.66
N ASP A 26 -16.33 15.77 -2.97
CA ASP A 26 -17.27 16.51 -3.82
C ASP A 26 -16.62 16.74 -5.18
N VAL A 27 -17.31 16.32 -6.22
CA VAL A 27 -16.87 16.51 -7.61
C VAL A 27 -17.96 17.30 -8.35
N ASN A 28 -17.75 18.58 -8.54
CA ASN A 28 -18.67 19.48 -9.24
C ASN A 28 -20.09 19.53 -8.58
N GLY A 29 -20.17 19.45 -7.24
CA GLY A 29 -21.43 19.42 -6.52
C GLY A 29 -22.06 18.02 -6.39
N GLU A 30 -21.43 16.99 -6.92
CA GLU A 30 -21.85 15.61 -6.77
C GLU A 30 -21.01 14.89 -5.72
N ARG A 31 -21.65 14.25 -4.76
CA ARG A 31 -20.98 13.47 -3.72
C ARG A 31 -20.44 12.17 -4.30
N LEU A 32 -19.13 12.04 -4.34
CA LEU A 32 -18.42 10.81 -4.68
C LEU A 32 -18.04 10.04 -3.42
N VAL A 33 -18.38 8.76 -3.34
CA VAL A 33 -17.84 7.83 -2.34
C VAL A 33 -16.97 6.82 -3.09
N LEU A 34 -15.67 6.81 -2.81
CA LEU A 34 -14.71 5.97 -3.51
C LEU A 34 -13.99 5.05 -2.53
N THR A 35 -13.92 3.79 -2.88
CA THR A 35 -13.17 2.74 -2.17
C THR A 35 -11.99 2.27 -3.03
N GLU A 36 -11.19 1.35 -2.51
CA GLU A 36 -9.93 0.86 -3.11
C GLU A 36 -8.81 1.93 -3.15
N SER A 37 -7.74 1.66 -2.41
CA SER A 37 -6.64 2.63 -2.24
C SER A 37 -6.01 3.07 -3.57
N ALA A 38 -5.87 2.16 -4.54
CA ALA A 38 -5.33 2.49 -5.86
C ALA A 38 -6.26 3.43 -6.64
N ALA A 39 -7.58 3.20 -6.61
CA ALA A 39 -8.56 4.08 -7.24
C ALA A 39 -8.58 5.47 -6.59
N ILE A 40 -8.50 5.53 -5.28
CA ILE A 40 -8.40 6.79 -4.52
C ILE A 40 -7.13 7.56 -4.91
N LEU A 41 -5.99 6.88 -5.05
CA LEU A 41 -4.73 7.50 -5.48
C LEU A 41 -4.86 8.08 -6.89
N VAL A 42 -5.46 7.35 -7.83
CA VAL A 42 -5.70 7.84 -9.20
C VAL A 42 -6.60 9.07 -9.18
N HIS A 43 -7.74 9.01 -8.49
CA HIS A 43 -8.67 10.14 -8.39
C HIS A 43 -7.99 11.40 -7.83
N LEU A 44 -7.23 11.28 -6.74
CA LEU A 44 -6.53 12.40 -6.13
C LEU A 44 -5.42 12.96 -7.01
N ALA A 45 -4.71 12.10 -7.74
CA ALA A 45 -3.68 12.51 -8.67
C ALA A 45 -4.28 13.29 -9.87
N GLU A 46 -5.38 12.81 -10.44
CA GLU A 46 -6.10 13.49 -11.52
C GLU A 46 -6.70 14.82 -11.06
N LYS A 47 -7.36 14.83 -9.88
CA LYS A 47 -7.92 16.05 -9.28
C LYS A 47 -6.86 17.14 -9.02
N THR A 48 -5.64 16.75 -8.69
CA THR A 48 -4.56 17.69 -8.35
C THR A 48 -3.61 17.97 -9.52
N GLY A 49 -3.67 17.20 -10.60
CA GLY A 49 -2.71 17.26 -11.71
C GLY A 49 -1.28 16.87 -11.30
N LYS A 50 -1.11 16.00 -10.27
CA LYS A 50 0.20 15.66 -9.70
C LYS A 50 0.39 14.16 -9.56
N LEU A 51 1.64 13.70 -9.66
CA LEU A 51 2.07 12.33 -9.36
C LEU A 51 1.50 11.24 -10.28
N LEU A 52 0.87 11.63 -11.37
CA LEU A 52 0.40 10.74 -12.43
C LEU A 52 0.63 11.42 -13.78
N PRO A 53 1.38 10.81 -14.70
CA PRO A 53 1.52 11.32 -16.06
C PRO A 53 0.16 11.44 -16.77
N GLU A 54 -0.02 12.47 -17.58
CA GLU A 54 -1.29 12.72 -18.27
C GLU A 54 -1.68 11.62 -19.25
N SER A 55 -0.69 11.06 -19.96
CA SER A 55 -0.95 10.07 -21.02
C SER A 55 0.30 9.24 -21.35
N GLY A 56 0.16 8.35 -22.33
CA GLY A 56 1.26 7.62 -22.93
C GLY A 56 1.84 6.49 -22.09
N ALA A 57 3.03 6.03 -22.46
CA ALA A 57 3.69 4.88 -21.85
C ALA A 57 3.98 5.09 -20.37
N ALA A 58 4.35 6.30 -19.96
CA ALA A 58 4.63 6.62 -18.55
C ALA A 58 3.38 6.42 -17.68
N ARG A 59 2.20 6.86 -18.14
CA ARG A 59 0.94 6.62 -17.44
C ARG A 59 0.60 5.13 -17.38
N ALA A 60 0.80 4.40 -18.46
CA ALA A 60 0.57 2.95 -18.50
C ALA A 60 1.44 2.21 -17.50
N ARG A 61 2.72 2.61 -17.34
CA ARG A 61 3.62 2.05 -16.31
C ARG A 61 3.14 2.30 -14.88
N VAL A 62 2.57 3.46 -14.59
CA VAL A 62 1.98 3.73 -13.27
C VAL A 62 0.82 2.78 -13.00
N PHE A 63 -0.09 2.60 -13.96
CA PHE A 63 -1.20 1.65 -13.81
C PHE A 63 -0.73 0.20 -13.69
N GLU A 64 0.27 -0.23 -14.48
CA GLU A 64 0.91 -1.54 -14.34
C GLU A 64 1.33 -1.79 -12.88
N GLN A 65 2.01 -0.83 -12.26
CA GLN A 65 2.47 -0.92 -10.89
C GLN A 65 1.33 -0.87 -9.86
N LEU A 66 0.28 -0.07 -10.10
CA LEU A 66 -0.90 -0.06 -9.23
C LEU A 66 -1.66 -1.39 -9.27
N PHE A 67 -1.81 -2.00 -10.44
CA PHE A 67 -2.42 -3.33 -10.56
C PHE A 67 -1.53 -4.41 -9.96
N PHE A 68 -0.21 -4.36 -10.17
CA PHE A 68 0.73 -5.26 -9.51
C PHE A 68 0.65 -5.14 -7.98
N HIS A 69 0.53 -3.91 -7.46
CA HIS A 69 0.29 -3.68 -6.04
C HIS A 69 -1.00 -4.34 -5.57
N ALA A 70 -2.11 -4.08 -6.24
CA ALA A 70 -3.43 -4.54 -5.80
C ALA A 70 -3.62 -6.06 -5.92
N SER A 71 -3.11 -6.67 -7.00
CA SER A 71 -3.32 -8.09 -7.29
C SER A 71 -2.22 -9.02 -6.73
N GLY A 72 -1.01 -8.51 -6.53
CA GLY A 72 0.14 -9.30 -6.10
C GLY A 72 0.66 -8.88 -4.73
N LEU A 73 1.27 -7.71 -4.64
CA LEU A 73 1.98 -7.26 -3.43
C LEU A 73 1.08 -7.22 -2.20
N SER A 74 -0.05 -6.51 -2.29
CA SER A 74 -0.95 -6.32 -1.15
C SER A 74 -1.53 -7.65 -0.63
N PRO A 75 -2.05 -8.57 -1.48
CA PRO A 75 -2.50 -9.87 -1.02
C PRO A 75 -1.37 -10.74 -0.43
N ALA A 76 -0.19 -10.77 -1.05
CA ALA A 76 0.92 -11.57 -0.57
C ALA A 76 1.37 -11.14 0.83
N PHE A 77 1.60 -9.84 1.03
CA PHE A 77 2.00 -9.29 2.32
C PHE A 77 0.90 -9.42 3.38
N GLY A 78 -0.34 -9.12 3.00
CA GLY A 78 -1.49 -9.19 3.91
C GLY A 78 -1.74 -10.60 4.40
N ASN A 79 -1.77 -11.59 3.51
CA ASN A 79 -1.98 -12.99 3.88
C ASN A 79 -0.78 -13.58 4.64
N THR A 80 0.46 -13.25 4.25
CA THR A 80 1.64 -13.66 5.04
C THR A 80 1.52 -13.18 6.48
N GLY A 81 1.21 -11.90 6.68
CA GLY A 81 1.03 -11.34 8.02
C GLY A 81 -0.14 -11.97 8.77
N PHE A 82 -1.26 -12.25 8.09
CA PHE A 82 -2.40 -12.92 8.70
C PHE A 82 -2.04 -14.32 9.20
N PHE A 83 -1.47 -15.16 8.37
CA PHE A 83 -1.14 -16.54 8.75
C PHE A 83 -0.05 -16.63 9.79
N ARG A 84 0.89 -15.69 9.81
CA ARG A 84 1.96 -15.64 10.84
C ARG A 84 1.51 -15.09 12.19
N ARG A 85 0.53 -14.18 12.23
CA ARG A 85 0.24 -13.41 13.45
C ARG A 85 -1.21 -13.43 13.91
N SER A 86 -2.14 -13.76 13.04
CA SER A 86 -3.57 -13.57 13.32
C SER A 86 -4.41 -14.80 13.06
N SER A 87 -3.86 -15.84 12.45
CA SER A 87 -4.58 -17.09 12.23
C SER A 87 -4.87 -17.76 13.58
N PRO A 88 -6.10 -18.17 13.85
CA PRO A 88 -6.46 -18.88 15.09
C PRO A 88 -5.67 -20.18 15.30
N GLU A 89 -5.29 -20.83 14.20
CA GLU A 89 -4.51 -22.06 14.17
C GLU A 89 -3.38 -21.94 13.15
N PRO A 90 -2.24 -22.61 13.38
CA PRO A 90 -1.15 -22.66 12.40
C PRO A 90 -1.59 -23.25 11.07
N GLN A 91 -1.26 -22.58 9.98
CA GLN A 91 -1.59 -23.00 8.60
C GLN A 91 -0.31 -23.03 7.75
N PRO A 92 0.61 -23.98 7.96
CA PRO A 92 1.96 -23.93 7.40
C PRO A 92 1.98 -23.96 5.86
N ILE A 93 1.03 -24.63 5.22
CA ILE A 93 0.95 -24.67 3.74
C ILE A 93 0.55 -23.28 3.20
N ALA A 94 -0.46 -22.65 3.79
CA ALA A 94 -0.91 -21.33 3.38
C ALA A 94 0.16 -20.26 3.70
N GLU A 95 0.73 -20.32 4.91
CA GLU A 95 1.82 -19.43 5.29
C GLU A 95 3.01 -19.54 4.32
N GLY A 96 3.49 -20.75 4.06
CA GLY A 96 4.61 -20.99 3.17
C GLY A 96 4.35 -20.48 1.74
N ARG A 97 3.12 -20.68 1.23
CA ARG A 97 2.72 -20.17 -0.09
C ARG A 97 2.77 -18.65 -0.16
N PHE A 98 2.14 -17.96 0.78
CA PHE A 98 2.08 -16.49 0.75
C PHE A 98 3.41 -15.85 1.10
N ALA A 99 4.17 -16.42 2.04
CA ALA A 99 5.52 -15.95 2.36
C ALA A 99 6.46 -16.10 1.15
N GLY A 100 6.44 -17.24 0.47
CA GLY A 100 7.23 -17.43 -0.75
C GLY A 100 6.86 -16.45 -1.85
N GLU A 101 5.57 -16.14 -2.03
CA GLU A 101 5.12 -15.13 -2.99
C GLU A 101 5.56 -13.72 -2.58
N ALA A 102 5.48 -13.36 -1.31
CA ALA A 102 5.94 -12.07 -0.81
C ALA A 102 7.46 -11.87 -1.02
N GLU A 103 8.26 -12.90 -0.76
CA GLU A 103 9.71 -12.88 -1.02
C GLU A 103 10.02 -12.76 -2.51
N ARG A 104 9.29 -13.48 -3.37
CA ARG A 104 9.42 -13.37 -4.83
C ARG A 104 9.10 -11.94 -5.31
N ILE A 105 8.04 -11.32 -4.78
CA ILE A 105 7.65 -9.94 -5.11
C ILE A 105 8.73 -8.94 -4.68
N LEU A 106 9.31 -9.09 -3.48
CA LEU A 106 10.44 -8.26 -3.06
C LEU A 106 11.63 -8.36 -4.01
N GLY A 107 11.95 -9.58 -4.48
CA GLY A 107 13.00 -9.80 -5.47
C GLY A 107 12.69 -9.13 -6.82
N LEU A 108 11.44 -9.19 -7.29
CA LEU A 108 11.02 -8.51 -8.53
C LEU A 108 11.11 -6.99 -8.41
N LEU A 109 10.72 -6.43 -7.27
CA LEU A 109 10.83 -4.99 -7.03
C LEU A 109 12.30 -4.56 -6.98
N ASP A 110 13.15 -5.31 -6.30
CA ASP A 110 14.58 -5.00 -6.24
C ASP A 110 15.21 -5.02 -7.63
N ALA A 111 14.93 -6.06 -8.42
CA ALA A 111 15.42 -6.17 -9.79
C ALA A 111 14.92 -5.03 -10.69
N ALA A 112 13.62 -4.66 -10.58
CA ALA A 112 13.07 -3.58 -11.36
C ALA A 112 13.67 -2.20 -11.01
N LEU A 113 14.07 -2.01 -9.75
CA LEU A 113 14.67 -0.77 -9.26
C LEU A 113 16.19 -0.67 -9.52
N ALA A 114 16.81 -1.70 -10.10
CA ALA A 114 18.23 -1.64 -10.48
C ALA A 114 18.49 -0.55 -11.54
N ASP A 115 17.57 -0.41 -12.51
CA ASP A 115 17.69 0.52 -13.63
C ASP A 115 16.71 1.70 -13.57
N ARG A 116 16.02 1.88 -12.43
CA ARG A 116 15.00 2.93 -12.25
C ARG A 116 15.14 3.59 -10.90
N ALA A 117 14.86 4.88 -10.85
CA ALA A 117 14.81 5.60 -9.59
C ALA A 117 13.56 5.20 -8.78
N PHE A 118 12.40 5.06 -9.43
CA PHE A 118 11.10 4.81 -8.80
C PHE A 118 10.35 3.64 -9.45
N ALA A 119 9.27 3.21 -8.83
CA ALA A 119 8.53 2.00 -9.22
C ALA A 119 8.05 2.00 -10.70
N ALA A 120 7.62 3.16 -11.22
CA ALA A 120 7.12 3.29 -12.58
C ALA A 120 8.13 3.90 -13.58
N GLY A 121 9.36 4.25 -13.14
CA GLY A 121 10.39 4.90 -13.95
C GLY A 121 11.28 5.85 -13.16
N ASP A 122 11.61 7.00 -13.73
CA ASP A 122 12.57 7.94 -13.13
C ASP A 122 11.90 9.05 -12.29
N VAL A 123 10.57 9.06 -12.22
CA VAL A 123 9.81 10.08 -11.52
C VAL A 123 8.92 9.43 -10.45
N PHE A 124 8.92 10.04 -9.25
CA PHE A 124 8.04 9.62 -8.16
C PHE A 124 6.56 9.81 -8.52
N THR A 125 5.76 8.77 -8.32
CA THR A 125 4.34 8.71 -8.70
C THR A 125 3.47 8.08 -7.60
N ILE A 126 2.16 8.00 -7.87
CA ILE A 126 1.23 7.27 -7.00
C ILE A 126 1.54 5.77 -6.89
N ALA A 127 2.29 5.19 -7.82
CA ALA A 127 2.76 3.81 -7.72
C ALA A 127 3.71 3.61 -6.52
N ASP A 128 4.60 4.57 -6.30
CA ASP A 128 5.52 4.57 -5.16
C ASP A 128 4.78 4.73 -3.85
N ILE A 129 3.76 5.58 -3.81
CA ILE A 129 2.90 5.75 -2.63
C ILE A 129 2.19 4.43 -2.29
N ALA A 130 1.65 3.74 -3.29
CA ALA A 130 0.97 2.47 -3.10
C ALA A 130 1.92 1.41 -2.52
N HIS A 131 3.08 1.20 -3.13
CA HIS A 131 4.06 0.22 -2.66
C HIS A 131 4.62 0.55 -1.28
N PHE A 132 4.95 1.82 -1.04
CA PHE A 132 5.57 2.27 0.21
C PHE A 132 4.76 1.86 1.44
N GLY A 133 3.45 1.95 1.41
CA GLY A 133 2.61 1.60 2.57
C GLY A 133 2.84 0.19 3.09
N TRP A 134 2.99 -0.80 2.21
CA TRP A 134 3.31 -2.17 2.59
C TRP A 134 4.78 -2.35 2.96
N LEU A 135 5.70 -1.72 2.25
CA LEU A 135 7.13 -1.78 2.57
C LEU A 135 7.44 -1.14 3.93
N TRP A 136 6.75 -0.06 4.29
CA TRP A 136 6.81 0.53 5.62
C TRP A 136 6.30 -0.44 6.70
N ARG A 137 5.22 -1.19 6.41
CA ARG A 137 4.64 -2.18 7.33
C ARG A 137 5.22 -3.59 7.18
N ARG A 138 6.33 -3.78 6.49
CA ARG A 138 6.93 -5.09 6.19
C ARG A 138 7.22 -5.95 7.42
N GLN A 139 7.36 -5.37 8.59
CA GLN A 139 7.51 -6.12 9.84
C GLN A 139 6.25 -6.90 10.23
N PHE A 140 5.06 -6.46 9.81
CA PHE A 140 3.83 -7.19 10.07
C PHE A 140 3.84 -8.59 9.41
N PRO A 141 4.17 -8.74 8.12
CA PRO A 141 4.39 -10.05 7.53
C PRO A 141 5.76 -10.68 7.90
N GLY A 142 6.61 -10.02 8.68
CA GLY A 142 7.93 -10.53 9.07
C GLY A 142 8.92 -10.58 7.92
N LEU A 143 8.88 -9.58 7.03
CA LEU A 143 9.76 -9.43 5.87
C LEU A 143 10.84 -8.39 6.14
N THR A 144 12.02 -8.55 5.49
CA THR A 144 13.14 -7.61 5.54
C THR A 144 13.55 -7.14 4.16
N LEU A 145 14.41 -6.13 4.08
CA LEU A 145 15.01 -5.67 2.84
C LEU A 145 16.45 -6.20 2.66
N ASP A 146 16.87 -7.11 3.52
CA ASP A 146 18.22 -7.67 3.48
C ASP A 146 18.49 -8.36 2.14
N GLY A 147 19.67 -8.10 1.57
CA GLY A 147 20.04 -8.62 0.26
C GLY A 147 19.32 -7.96 -0.93
N ARG A 148 18.62 -6.85 -0.73
CA ARG A 148 17.86 -6.10 -1.75
C ARG A 148 18.27 -4.63 -1.78
N PRO A 149 19.48 -4.33 -2.27
CA PRO A 149 20.05 -2.98 -2.16
C PRO A 149 19.28 -1.92 -2.95
N ASN A 150 18.72 -2.26 -4.10
CA ASN A 150 17.96 -1.33 -4.92
C ASN A 150 16.61 -0.96 -4.27
N LEU A 151 15.93 -1.96 -3.71
CA LEU A 151 14.68 -1.77 -2.98
C LEU A 151 14.92 -1.01 -1.68
N ALA A 152 16.02 -1.26 -0.97
CA ALA A 152 16.40 -0.51 0.22
C ALA A 152 16.67 0.96 -0.12
N ARG A 153 17.47 1.24 -1.16
CA ARG A 153 17.71 2.60 -1.67
C ARG A 153 16.40 3.33 -1.97
N TRP A 154 15.52 2.70 -2.74
CA TRP A 154 14.21 3.27 -3.08
C TRP A 154 13.37 3.54 -1.82
N TYR A 155 13.34 2.59 -0.89
CA TYR A 155 12.59 2.74 0.36
C TYR A 155 13.08 3.96 1.15
N ASP A 156 14.39 4.11 1.32
CA ASP A 156 14.98 5.23 2.06
C ASP A 156 14.71 6.58 1.36
N GLU A 157 14.81 6.63 0.03
CA GLU A 157 14.51 7.82 -0.75
C GLU A 157 13.04 8.24 -0.63
N VAL A 158 12.11 7.29 -0.68
CA VAL A 158 10.69 7.55 -0.51
C VAL A 158 10.38 7.96 0.94
N ALA A 159 10.96 7.26 1.93
CA ALA A 159 10.79 7.56 3.35
C ALA A 159 11.32 8.94 3.74
N ALA A 160 12.38 9.42 3.09
CA ALA A 160 12.97 10.74 3.33
C ALA A 160 12.11 11.91 2.84
N ARG A 161 11.08 11.65 2.02
CA ARG A 161 10.21 12.71 1.49
C ARG A 161 9.41 13.37 2.61
N PRO A 162 9.40 14.71 2.71
CA PRO A 162 8.73 15.41 3.83
C PRO A 162 7.23 15.06 3.95
N ALA A 163 6.53 14.84 2.83
CA ALA A 163 5.12 14.47 2.85
C ALA A 163 4.91 13.04 3.39
N VAL A 164 5.83 12.12 3.08
CA VAL A 164 5.81 10.74 3.59
C VAL A 164 6.09 10.73 5.08
N GLN A 165 7.10 11.46 5.53
CA GLN A 165 7.42 11.60 6.97
C GLN A 165 6.23 12.14 7.77
N ARG A 166 5.55 13.18 7.27
CA ARG A 166 4.34 13.70 7.92
C ARG A 166 3.21 12.67 7.98
N ALA A 167 3.02 11.90 6.90
CA ALA A 167 1.99 10.85 6.86
C ALA A 167 2.30 9.72 7.84
N VAL A 168 3.55 9.25 7.88
CA VAL A 168 4.01 8.22 8.81
C VAL A 168 3.83 8.68 10.26
N ALA A 169 4.35 9.87 10.61
CA ALA A 169 4.22 10.42 11.96
C ALA A 169 2.74 10.53 12.41
N ARG A 170 1.84 10.93 11.49
CA ARG A 170 0.41 10.99 11.80
C ARG A 170 -0.20 9.60 12.08
N VAL A 171 0.21 8.59 11.34
CA VAL A 171 -0.26 7.21 11.56
C VAL A 171 0.29 6.66 12.87
N GLU A 172 1.57 6.89 13.16
CA GLU A 172 2.22 6.46 14.41
C GLU A 172 1.55 7.08 15.64
N ALA A 173 1.29 8.38 15.61
CA ALA A 173 0.54 9.06 16.68
C ALA A 173 -0.86 8.46 16.90
N LEU A 174 -1.58 8.08 15.83
CA LEU A 174 -2.87 7.40 15.95
C LEU A 174 -2.74 5.99 16.54
N VAL A 175 -1.63 5.31 16.28
CA VAL A 175 -1.33 4.00 16.86
C VAL A 175 -1.06 4.09 18.36
N GLU A 176 -0.33 5.11 18.80
CA GLU A 176 -0.06 5.37 20.21
C GLU A 176 -1.33 5.73 21.00
N LEU A 177 -2.22 6.55 20.40
CA LEU A 177 -3.52 6.88 21.00
C LEU A 177 -4.47 5.67 21.11
N HIS A 178 -4.26 4.64 20.29
CA HIS A 178 -5.07 3.45 20.20
C HIS A 178 -4.19 2.19 20.15
N PRO A 179 -3.48 1.85 21.24
CA PRO A 179 -2.64 0.66 21.26
C PRO A 179 -3.48 -0.60 20.96
N PRO A 180 -2.85 -1.68 20.44
CA PRO A 180 -3.53 -2.96 20.30
C PRO A 180 -4.00 -3.43 21.67
N ALA A 181 -5.13 -4.12 21.71
CA ALA A 181 -5.53 -4.86 22.91
C ALA A 181 -4.43 -5.89 23.23
N ALA A 182 -4.12 -5.99 24.52
CA ALA A 182 -3.15 -6.94 25.03
C ALA A 182 -3.61 -8.39 24.80
#